data_743fdad405b2394de0c9a5c0f1c0d85a
#
_entry.id   743fdad405b2394de0c9a5c0f1c0d85a
#
_cell.length_a   1.000
_cell.length_b   1.000
_cell.length_c   1.000
_cell.angle_alpha   90.00
_cell.angle_beta   90.00
_cell.angle_gamma   90.00
#
_symmetry.space_group_name_H-M   'P 1'
#
loop_
_entity.id
_entity.type
_entity.pdbx_description
1 polymer ?
#
loop_
_entity_poly.entity_id
_entity_poly.type
_entity_poly.pdbx_seq_one_letter_code
_entity_poly.pdbx_strand_id
1 'polypeptide(L)'
;TGYLCGEAFHGKSVYIISRRPLRDQFAGVIIALSPQKGGAEPKIIVAPEGDIFYEPQIRERLRSVRGLDISQLSCLYEKSCGAVIFYRSPDGNKVLLVKNHNGKYWSFPKGHVEKGESEKQTALREIKEETGLDVKIYDHYRQISDYCPFGKIKKRVIFFLAETKTDQVDIQQDEIDSFVWATFPQAEKMCSYENDLRVLHAARRYIDKKDAHNGSPDSI
;
A
#
# COMPACT_ATOMS: atom_id res chain seq x y z
N THR A 1 5.60 5.58 27.99
CA THR A 1 5.19 4.23 28.45
C THR A 1 3.86 4.32 29.17
N GLY A 2 3.14 3.23 29.24
CA GLY A 2 1.86 3.09 29.91
C GLY A 2 1.60 1.64 30.27
N TYR A 3 0.41 1.39 30.80
CA TYR A 3 -0.03 0.04 31.15
C TYR A 3 -1.35 -0.26 30.48
N LEU A 4 -1.54 -1.52 30.11
CA LEU A 4 -2.81 -2.00 29.58
C LEU A 4 -3.82 -2.22 30.71
N CYS A 5 -5.05 -1.75 30.49
CA CYS A 5 -6.19 -1.96 31.38
C CYS A 5 -7.16 -2.91 30.66
N GLY A 6 -7.21 -4.16 31.05
CA GLY A 6 -8.10 -5.17 30.49
C GLY A 6 -7.76 -6.54 31.05
N GLU A 7 -8.73 -7.44 31.16
CA GLU A 7 -8.57 -8.71 31.89
C GLU A 7 -7.37 -9.53 31.37
N ALA A 8 -7.16 -9.63 30.05
CA ALA A 8 -6.09 -10.44 29.48
C ALA A 8 -4.69 -9.81 29.55
N PHE A 9 -4.59 -8.49 29.76
CA PHE A 9 -3.31 -7.74 29.66
C PHE A 9 -3.08 -6.80 30.85
N HIS A 10 -3.88 -6.90 31.89
CA HIS A 10 -3.82 -6.02 33.03
C HIS A 10 -2.40 -5.92 33.64
N GLY A 11 -1.92 -4.69 33.81
CA GLY A 11 -0.61 -4.41 34.37
C GLY A 11 0.59 -4.60 33.46
N LYS A 12 0.42 -5.11 32.22
CA LYS A 12 1.54 -5.18 31.25
C LYS A 12 1.96 -3.80 30.79
N SER A 13 3.25 -3.52 30.87
CA SER A 13 3.83 -2.27 30.39
C SER A 13 3.84 -2.24 28.86
N VAL A 14 3.50 -1.10 28.28
CA VAL A 14 3.46 -0.88 26.83
C VAL A 14 4.18 0.38 26.44
N TYR A 15 4.65 0.43 25.21
CA TYR A 15 5.12 1.65 24.58
C TYR A 15 3.98 2.30 23.82
N ILE A 16 3.80 3.61 24.03
CA ILE A 16 2.70 4.35 23.44
C ILE A 16 3.24 5.33 22.40
N ILE A 17 2.70 5.28 21.19
CA ILE A 17 2.95 6.24 20.12
C ILE A 17 1.67 7.01 19.85
N SER A 18 1.73 8.34 19.91
CA SER A 18 0.59 9.20 19.65
C SER A 18 0.98 10.42 18.81
N ARG A 19 0.04 10.93 18.01
CA ARG A 19 0.17 12.19 17.26
C ARG A 19 -0.17 13.41 18.13
N ARG A 20 -0.84 13.20 19.25
CA ARG A 20 -1.38 14.23 20.15
C ARG A 20 -0.99 13.93 21.60
N PRO A 21 -0.97 14.93 22.49
CA PRO A 21 -0.89 14.69 23.93
C PRO A 21 -2.00 13.73 24.36
N LEU A 22 -1.65 12.79 25.22
CA LEU A 22 -2.57 11.78 25.71
C LEU A 22 -3.25 12.25 26.99
N ARG A 23 -4.48 11.77 27.22
CA ARG A 23 -5.16 11.79 28.50
C ARG A 23 -4.66 10.62 29.35
N ASP A 24 -4.95 10.63 30.63
CA ASP A 24 -4.54 9.57 31.57
C ASP A 24 -5.09 8.19 31.17
N GLN A 25 -6.24 8.17 30.52
CA GLN A 25 -6.83 6.95 29.96
C GLN A 25 -7.34 7.20 28.53
N PHE A 26 -7.15 6.24 27.66
CA PHE A 26 -7.64 6.27 26.27
C PHE A 26 -7.88 4.84 25.74
N ALA A 27 -8.79 4.69 24.79
CA ALA A 27 -8.93 3.48 24.00
C ALA A 27 -7.75 3.38 23.02
N GLY A 28 -7.03 2.26 23.06
CA GLY A 28 -5.85 2.06 22.24
C GLY A 28 -5.91 0.77 21.42
N VAL A 29 -5.15 0.74 20.35
CA VAL A 29 -4.96 -0.45 19.50
C VAL A 29 -3.49 -0.85 19.49
N ILE A 30 -3.23 -2.15 19.48
CA ILE A 30 -1.87 -2.67 19.28
C ILE A 30 -1.50 -2.44 17.82
N ILE A 31 -0.36 -1.77 17.60
CA ILE A 31 0.13 -1.43 16.26
C ILE A 31 1.39 -2.19 15.87
N ALA A 32 2.17 -2.65 16.86
CA ALA A 32 3.35 -3.47 16.62
C ALA A 32 3.74 -4.29 17.85
N LEU A 33 4.55 -5.31 17.61
CA LEU A 33 5.21 -6.13 18.61
C LEU A 33 6.72 -6.08 18.37
N SER A 34 7.49 -5.93 19.44
CA SER A 34 8.95 -6.04 19.41
C SER A 34 9.38 -7.31 20.13
N PRO A 35 9.80 -8.36 19.38
CA PRO A 35 10.36 -9.56 19.97
C PRO A 35 11.55 -9.23 20.88
N GLN A 36 11.71 -9.99 21.95
CA GLN A 36 12.82 -9.81 22.87
C GLN A 36 13.78 -11.00 22.76
N LYS A 37 15.08 -10.74 22.97
CA LYS A 37 16.10 -11.79 22.97
C LYS A 37 15.86 -12.80 24.10
N GLY A 38 16.26 -14.06 23.90
CA GLY A 38 16.18 -15.09 24.92
C GLY A 38 14.80 -15.63 25.25
N GLY A 39 13.81 -15.43 24.35
CA GLY A 39 12.44 -15.96 24.55
C GLY A 39 11.59 -15.17 25.56
N ALA A 40 12.03 -13.97 25.96
CA ALA A 40 11.25 -13.09 26.81
C ALA A 40 9.99 -12.60 26.08
N GLU A 41 8.94 -12.24 26.81
CA GLU A 41 7.69 -11.73 26.24
C GLU A 41 7.95 -10.51 25.33
N PRO A 42 7.28 -10.46 24.16
CA PRO A 42 7.42 -9.33 23.25
C PRO A 42 6.92 -8.04 23.90
N LYS A 43 7.61 -6.95 23.63
CA LYS A 43 7.13 -5.61 24.02
C LYS A 43 6.01 -5.18 23.09
N ILE A 44 4.95 -4.65 23.67
CA ILE A 44 3.74 -4.23 22.95
C ILE A 44 3.82 -2.75 22.65
N ILE A 45 3.56 -2.38 21.41
CA ILE A 45 3.46 -0.98 20.98
C ILE A 45 2.00 -0.69 20.65
N VAL A 46 1.46 0.35 21.24
CA VAL A 46 0.06 0.77 21.08
C VAL A 46 -0.05 2.20 20.58
N ALA A 47 -1.15 2.51 19.92
CA ALA A 47 -1.55 3.86 19.57
C ALA A 47 -3.00 4.12 19.99
N PRO A 48 -3.41 5.38 20.23
CA PRO A 48 -4.81 5.71 20.40
C PRO A 48 -5.67 5.20 19.22
N GLU A 49 -6.89 4.80 19.50
CA GLU A 49 -7.84 4.40 18.48
C GLU A 49 -8.01 5.53 17.43
N GLY A 50 -7.94 5.17 16.15
CA GLY A 50 -7.96 6.10 15.02
C GLY A 50 -6.59 6.64 14.61
N ASP A 51 -5.55 6.52 15.44
CA ASP A 51 -4.17 6.84 15.05
C ASP A 51 -3.53 5.62 14.35
N ILE A 52 -3.33 5.71 13.03
CA ILE A 52 -2.66 4.66 12.25
C ILE A 52 -1.20 5.05 12.03
N PHE A 53 -0.30 4.17 12.42
CA PHE A 53 1.13 4.27 12.16
C PHE A 53 1.60 3.06 11.36
N TYR A 54 2.41 3.33 10.35
CA TYR A 54 3.06 2.30 9.53
C TYR A 54 4.51 2.11 9.98
N GLU A 55 5.13 1.02 9.55
CA GLU A 55 6.45 0.61 10.02
C GLU A 55 7.51 1.73 10.02
N PRO A 56 7.72 2.53 8.95
CA PRO A 56 8.73 3.59 8.96
C PRO A 56 8.50 4.63 10.07
N GLN A 57 7.24 4.97 10.31
CA GLN A 57 6.84 5.93 11.35
C GLN A 57 7.03 5.36 12.76
N ILE A 58 6.73 4.08 12.96
CA ILE A 58 6.91 3.38 14.23
C ILE A 58 8.40 3.29 14.54
N ARG A 59 9.23 2.85 13.59
CA ARG A 59 10.69 2.76 13.74
C ARG A 59 11.31 4.11 14.10
N GLU A 60 10.92 5.17 13.43
CA GLU A 60 11.45 6.51 13.70
C GLU A 60 11.14 6.99 15.12
N ARG A 61 9.89 6.81 15.57
CA ARG A 61 9.48 7.24 16.92
C ARG A 61 10.09 6.40 18.05
N LEU A 62 10.41 5.15 17.77
CA LEU A 62 10.99 4.22 18.75
C LEU A 62 12.53 4.21 18.72
N ARG A 63 13.17 4.83 17.74
CA ARG A 63 14.64 4.79 17.53
C ARG A 63 15.45 5.21 18.74
N SER A 64 14.97 6.17 19.54
CA SER A 64 15.66 6.68 20.73
C SER A 64 15.24 5.99 22.04
N VAL A 65 14.33 5.01 21.98
CA VAL A 65 13.83 4.32 23.17
C VAL A 65 14.84 3.27 23.62
N ARG A 66 15.42 3.48 24.80
CA ARG A 66 16.38 2.53 25.37
C ARG A 66 15.71 1.22 25.81
N GLY A 67 16.39 0.10 25.57
CA GLY A 67 15.90 -1.23 25.98
C GLY A 67 14.78 -1.83 25.09
N LEU A 68 14.53 -1.22 23.95
CA LEU A 68 13.60 -1.75 22.95
C LEU A 68 14.38 -2.17 21.69
N ASP A 69 14.30 -3.45 21.33
CA ASP A 69 14.88 -3.94 20.08
C ASP A 69 13.88 -3.73 18.95
N ILE A 70 14.17 -2.78 18.05
CA ILE A 70 13.34 -2.48 16.89
C ILE A 70 13.82 -3.16 15.61
N SER A 71 14.88 -3.98 15.65
CA SER A 71 15.44 -4.64 14.46
C SER A 71 14.45 -5.63 13.85
N GLN A 72 13.71 -6.35 14.69
CA GLN A 72 12.72 -7.36 14.28
C GLN A 72 11.29 -6.92 14.64
N LEU A 73 10.98 -5.65 14.49
CA LEU A 73 9.66 -5.12 14.77
C LEU A 73 8.62 -5.76 13.86
N SER A 74 7.59 -6.35 14.46
CA SER A 74 6.42 -6.91 13.74
C SER A 74 5.29 -5.89 13.76
N CYS A 75 5.10 -5.17 12.65
CA CYS A 75 4.05 -4.17 12.51
C CYS A 75 2.74 -4.79 12.06
N LEU A 76 1.62 -4.31 12.62
CA LEU A 76 0.28 -4.82 12.31
C LEU A 76 -0.45 -3.96 11.26
N TYR A 77 0.21 -2.89 10.79
CA TYR A 77 -0.29 -2.01 9.75
C TYR A 77 0.77 -1.83 8.67
N GLU A 78 0.42 -2.15 7.45
CA GLU A 78 1.27 -1.95 6.27
C GLU A 78 0.64 -0.94 5.32
N LYS A 79 1.47 -0.17 4.65
CA LYS A 79 1.07 0.73 3.58
C LYS A 79 1.91 0.49 2.34
N SER A 80 1.23 0.32 1.22
CA SER A 80 1.84 0.23 -0.10
C SER A 80 1.26 1.29 -1.02
N CYS A 81 2.01 1.69 -2.04
CA CYS A 81 1.52 2.55 -3.10
C CYS A 81 1.89 1.96 -4.46
N GLY A 82 1.03 2.19 -5.44
CA GLY A 82 1.23 1.71 -6.79
C GLY A 82 0.26 2.39 -7.76
N ALA A 83 0.09 1.83 -8.94
CA ALA A 83 -0.83 2.39 -9.92
C ALA A 83 -1.49 1.34 -10.81
N VAL A 84 -2.68 1.68 -11.30
CA VAL A 84 -3.23 1.11 -12.52
C VAL A 84 -2.53 1.79 -13.68
N ILE A 85 -1.63 1.08 -14.35
CA ILE A 85 -0.87 1.59 -15.48
C ILE A 85 -1.61 1.24 -16.75
N PHE A 86 -1.87 2.24 -17.59
CA PHE A 86 -2.46 2.00 -18.90
C PHE A 86 -1.59 2.53 -20.03
N TYR A 87 -1.75 1.89 -21.17
CA TYR A 87 -1.11 2.21 -22.42
C TYR A 87 -2.16 2.41 -23.52
N ARG A 88 -2.02 3.49 -24.29
CA ARG A 88 -2.90 3.77 -25.44
C ARG A 88 -2.42 3.02 -26.67
N SER A 89 -2.99 1.84 -26.90
CA SER A 89 -2.73 1.04 -28.10
C SER A 89 -3.65 1.46 -29.26
N PRO A 90 -3.26 1.23 -30.51
CA PRO A 90 -4.16 1.41 -31.66
C PRO A 90 -5.48 0.64 -31.53
N ASP A 91 -5.46 -0.52 -30.86
CA ASP A 91 -6.61 -1.38 -30.63
C ASP A 91 -7.40 -1.04 -29.37
N GLY A 92 -7.11 0.11 -28.73
CA GLY A 92 -7.74 0.57 -27.50
C GLY A 92 -6.82 0.56 -26.29
N ASN A 93 -7.33 1.07 -25.18
CA ASN A 93 -6.56 1.16 -23.93
C ASN A 93 -6.29 -0.23 -23.34
N LYS A 94 -5.03 -0.51 -23.00
CA LYS A 94 -4.60 -1.72 -22.32
C LYS A 94 -4.08 -1.38 -20.92
N VAL A 95 -4.29 -2.28 -19.97
CA VAL A 95 -3.86 -2.16 -18.58
C VAL A 95 -2.78 -3.18 -18.29
N LEU A 96 -1.73 -2.76 -17.58
CA LEU A 96 -0.68 -3.65 -17.12
C LEU A 96 -1.15 -4.38 -15.86
N LEU A 97 -1.08 -5.69 -15.91
CA LEU A 97 -1.16 -6.56 -14.74
C LEU A 97 0.17 -7.27 -14.54
N VAL A 98 0.55 -7.43 -13.29
CA VAL A 98 1.74 -8.17 -12.87
C VAL A 98 1.36 -9.32 -11.96
N LYS A 99 2.21 -10.33 -11.93
CA LYS A 99 2.09 -11.48 -11.04
C LYS A 99 3.36 -11.53 -10.19
N ASN A 100 3.20 -11.27 -8.90
CA ASN A 100 4.31 -11.27 -7.96
C ASN A 100 4.94 -12.64 -7.82
N HIS A 101 6.22 -12.70 -7.48
CA HIS A 101 6.98 -13.92 -7.26
C HIS A 101 6.25 -14.85 -6.27
N ASN A 102 6.10 -16.12 -6.65
CA ASN A 102 5.29 -17.11 -5.93
C ASN A 102 3.80 -16.71 -5.75
N GLY A 103 3.35 -15.62 -6.36
CA GLY A 103 1.97 -15.17 -6.35
C GLY A 103 1.07 -16.01 -7.23
N LYS A 104 -0.18 -16.22 -6.80
CA LYS A 104 -1.20 -16.95 -7.57
C LYS A 104 -2.12 -16.04 -8.37
N TYR A 105 -2.06 -14.73 -8.11
CA TYR A 105 -3.06 -13.78 -8.58
C TYR A 105 -2.41 -12.62 -9.34
N TRP A 106 -3.14 -12.12 -10.32
CA TRP A 106 -2.81 -10.92 -11.06
C TRP A 106 -3.23 -9.69 -10.25
N SER A 107 -2.40 -8.67 -10.23
CA SER A 107 -2.64 -7.40 -9.54
C SER A 107 -1.92 -6.25 -10.25
N PHE A 108 -1.94 -5.05 -9.68
CA PHE A 108 -1.23 -3.89 -10.20
C PHE A 108 0.14 -3.73 -9.53
N PRO A 109 1.15 -3.16 -10.22
CA PRO A 109 2.45 -2.85 -9.63
C PRO A 109 2.31 -1.97 -8.39
N LYS A 110 2.97 -2.35 -7.29
CA LYS A 110 2.90 -1.68 -5.99
C LYS A 110 3.89 -2.22 -5.00
N GLY A 111 4.43 -1.39 -4.14
CA GLY A 111 5.24 -1.84 -3.02
C GLY A 111 5.18 -0.92 -1.81
N HIS A 112 6.02 -1.19 -0.84
CA HIS A 112 5.96 -0.57 0.48
C HIS A 112 6.48 0.87 0.46
N VAL A 113 5.83 1.71 1.28
CA VAL A 113 6.27 3.09 1.51
C VAL A 113 7.56 3.09 2.29
N GLU A 114 8.61 3.69 1.76
CA GLU A 114 9.88 3.88 2.44
C GLU A 114 9.92 5.17 3.27
N LYS A 115 10.96 5.28 4.11
CA LYS A 115 11.14 6.42 4.99
C LYS A 115 11.31 7.72 4.20
N GLY A 116 10.42 8.67 4.45
CA GLY A 116 10.48 10.01 3.85
C GLY A 116 9.78 10.13 2.51
N GLU A 117 9.30 9.02 1.95
CA GLU A 117 8.54 9.05 0.70
C GLU A 117 7.11 9.53 0.89
N SER A 118 6.64 10.31 -0.07
CA SER A 118 5.21 10.54 -0.30
C SER A 118 4.60 9.35 -1.05
N GLU A 119 3.27 9.20 -0.99
CA GLU A 119 2.55 8.14 -1.71
C GLU A 119 2.88 8.10 -3.20
N LYS A 120 3.01 9.28 -3.83
CA LYS A 120 3.32 9.41 -5.26
C LYS A 120 4.76 9.00 -5.57
N GLN A 121 5.71 9.37 -4.71
CA GLN A 121 7.12 8.96 -4.86
C GLN A 121 7.27 7.46 -4.74
N THR A 122 6.64 6.85 -3.73
CA THR A 122 6.61 5.38 -3.59
C THR A 122 6.03 4.73 -4.85
N ALA A 123 4.87 5.19 -5.34
CA ALA A 123 4.25 4.59 -6.52
C ALA A 123 5.15 4.69 -7.77
N LEU A 124 5.83 5.84 -7.97
CA LEU A 124 6.75 6.02 -9.10
C LEU A 124 7.98 5.11 -8.99
N ARG A 125 8.58 5.00 -7.78
CA ARG A 125 9.72 4.12 -7.54
C ARG A 125 9.36 2.66 -7.79
N GLU A 126 8.28 2.18 -7.17
CA GLU A 126 7.83 0.79 -7.31
C GLU A 126 7.50 0.42 -8.75
N ILE A 127 6.80 1.30 -9.49
CA ILE A 127 6.53 1.08 -10.91
C ILE A 127 7.84 0.95 -11.69
N LYS A 128 8.81 1.82 -11.41
CA LYS A 128 10.10 1.80 -12.09
C LYS A 128 10.89 0.54 -11.76
N GLU A 129 10.91 0.12 -10.50
CA GLU A 129 11.60 -1.08 -10.02
C GLU A 129 10.94 -2.35 -10.57
N GLU A 130 9.63 -2.52 -10.38
CA GLU A 130 8.92 -3.73 -10.78
C GLU A 130 8.76 -3.90 -12.29
N THR A 131 8.73 -2.80 -13.08
CA THR A 131 8.32 -2.84 -14.49
C THR A 131 9.25 -2.14 -15.48
N GLY A 132 10.26 -1.40 -14.99
CA GLY A 132 11.13 -0.58 -15.84
C GLY A 132 10.46 0.64 -16.49
N LEU A 133 9.15 0.81 -16.34
CA LEU A 133 8.38 1.83 -17.04
C LEU A 133 8.61 3.23 -16.47
N ASP A 134 8.62 4.22 -17.37
CA ASP A 134 8.42 5.63 -17.04
C ASP A 134 6.97 5.99 -17.30
N VAL A 135 6.31 6.56 -16.29
CA VAL A 135 4.88 6.82 -16.33
C VAL A 135 4.52 8.25 -15.95
N LYS A 136 3.41 8.72 -16.46
CA LYS A 136 2.77 9.96 -16.04
C LYS A 136 1.61 9.63 -15.10
N ILE A 137 1.73 10.00 -13.82
CA ILE A 137 0.65 9.87 -12.85
C ILE A 137 -0.39 10.97 -13.04
N TYR A 138 -1.68 10.62 -12.90
CA TYR A 138 -2.81 11.54 -12.91
C TYR A 138 -3.11 12.02 -11.49
N ASP A 139 -2.87 13.30 -11.19
CA ASP A 139 -2.92 13.88 -9.84
C ASP A 139 -4.31 13.82 -9.17
N HIS A 140 -5.37 13.85 -9.97
CA HIS A 140 -6.75 13.83 -9.46
C HIS A 140 -7.35 12.43 -9.33
N TYR A 141 -6.55 11.38 -9.54
CA TYR A 141 -6.98 10.01 -9.34
C TYR A 141 -6.20 9.37 -8.20
N ARG A 142 -6.90 8.98 -7.15
CA ARG A 142 -6.36 8.28 -6.00
C ARG A 142 -7.43 7.35 -5.43
N GLN A 143 -7.15 6.06 -5.42
CA GLN A 143 -8.03 5.03 -4.87
C GLN A 143 -7.39 4.37 -3.65
N ILE A 144 -8.20 3.99 -2.68
CA ILE A 144 -7.75 3.29 -1.48
C ILE A 144 -8.33 1.88 -1.50
N SER A 145 -7.46 0.91 -1.26
CA SER A 145 -7.81 -0.49 -1.07
C SER A 145 -7.34 -0.94 0.31
N ASP A 146 -8.26 -1.17 1.22
CA ASP A 146 -7.97 -1.67 2.57
C ASP A 146 -8.39 -3.14 2.66
N TYR A 147 -7.48 -3.99 3.14
CA TYR A 147 -7.74 -5.41 3.37
C TYR A 147 -6.83 -5.98 4.46
N CYS A 148 -7.14 -7.17 4.92
CA CYS A 148 -6.38 -7.86 5.95
C CYS A 148 -5.94 -9.23 5.41
N PRO A 149 -4.75 -9.33 4.78
CA PRO A 149 -4.26 -10.60 4.31
C PRO A 149 -4.03 -11.52 5.51
N PHE A 150 -4.50 -12.77 5.39
CA PHE A 150 -4.33 -13.80 6.42
C PHE A 150 -4.85 -13.44 7.82
N GLY A 151 -5.72 -12.44 7.95
CA GLY A 151 -6.40 -12.10 9.19
C GLY A 151 -5.52 -11.43 10.28
N LYS A 152 -4.27 -11.07 10.00
CA LYS A 152 -3.33 -10.57 11.02
C LYS A 152 -2.86 -9.15 10.78
N ILE A 153 -2.52 -8.79 9.55
CA ILE A 153 -1.93 -7.49 9.20
C ILE A 153 -2.95 -6.69 8.41
N LYS A 154 -3.24 -5.47 8.84
CA LYS A 154 -4.09 -4.55 8.09
C LYS A 154 -3.25 -3.84 7.04
N LYS A 155 -3.54 -4.09 5.78
CA LYS A 155 -2.83 -3.50 4.64
C LYS A 155 -3.68 -2.46 3.95
N ARG A 156 -3.11 -1.26 3.80
CA ARG A 156 -3.65 -0.18 2.97
C ARG A 156 -2.83 -0.04 1.72
N VAL A 157 -3.47 -0.10 0.56
CA VAL A 157 -2.83 0.18 -0.72
C VAL A 157 -3.44 1.43 -1.34
N ILE A 158 -2.59 2.36 -1.73
CA ILE A 158 -2.97 3.55 -2.48
C ILE A 158 -2.64 3.29 -3.95
N PHE A 159 -3.66 3.34 -4.78
CA PHE A 159 -3.50 3.22 -6.22
C PHE A 159 -3.74 4.56 -6.93
N PHE A 160 -2.76 4.94 -7.72
CA PHE A 160 -2.87 6.02 -8.69
C PHE A 160 -3.29 5.47 -10.06
N LEU A 161 -3.67 6.37 -10.97
CA LEU A 161 -3.75 6.08 -12.38
C LEU A 161 -2.50 6.62 -13.06
N ALA A 162 -1.85 5.80 -13.88
CA ALA A 162 -0.64 6.17 -14.58
C ALA A 162 -0.71 5.78 -16.05
N GLU A 163 -0.18 6.64 -16.92
CA GLU A 163 -0.08 6.41 -18.37
C GLU A 163 1.37 6.24 -18.77
N THR A 164 1.65 5.22 -19.55
CA THR A 164 2.95 5.03 -20.23
C THR A 164 2.83 5.23 -21.73
N LYS A 165 3.95 5.60 -22.35
CA LYS A 165 4.05 5.76 -23.82
C LYS A 165 4.53 4.50 -24.53
N THR A 166 4.94 3.47 -23.80
CA THR A 166 5.50 2.24 -24.33
C THR A 166 4.86 1.03 -23.65
N ASP A 167 4.77 -0.08 -24.39
CA ASP A 167 4.38 -1.38 -23.87
C ASP A 167 5.58 -2.27 -23.51
N GLN A 168 6.80 -1.76 -23.66
CA GLN A 168 8.03 -2.47 -23.35
C GLN A 168 8.23 -2.50 -21.83
N VAL A 169 8.03 -3.66 -21.22
CA VAL A 169 8.16 -3.90 -19.78
C VAL A 169 9.42 -4.71 -19.51
N ASP A 170 10.23 -4.24 -18.58
CA ASP A 170 11.40 -4.94 -18.04
C ASP A 170 11.14 -5.26 -16.57
N ILE A 171 10.74 -6.51 -16.30
CA ILE A 171 10.35 -6.93 -14.96
C ILE A 171 11.54 -7.23 -14.07
N GLN A 172 11.45 -6.85 -12.81
CA GLN A 172 12.37 -7.27 -11.76
C GLN A 172 12.07 -8.74 -11.38
N GLN A 173 12.87 -9.67 -11.87
CA GLN A 173 12.63 -11.12 -11.77
C GLN A 173 12.59 -11.66 -10.33
N ASP A 174 13.19 -10.96 -9.37
CA ASP A 174 13.16 -11.34 -7.95
C ASP A 174 11.79 -11.06 -7.31
N GLU A 175 10.99 -10.15 -7.86
CA GLU A 175 9.71 -9.74 -7.32
C GLU A 175 8.52 -10.06 -8.23
N ILE A 176 8.72 -10.06 -9.54
CA ILE A 176 7.66 -10.25 -10.55
C ILE A 176 7.98 -11.49 -11.41
N ASP A 177 7.08 -12.47 -11.40
CA ASP A 177 7.20 -13.68 -12.23
C ASP A 177 6.78 -13.44 -13.67
N SER A 178 5.78 -12.61 -13.89
CA SER A 178 5.21 -12.36 -15.22
C SER A 178 4.36 -11.09 -15.26
N PHE A 179 4.17 -10.57 -16.46
CA PHE A 179 3.29 -9.44 -16.73
C PHE A 179 2.40 -9.69 -17.95
N VAL A 180 1.36 -8.92 -18.09
CA VAL A 180 0.49 -8.93 -19.26
C VAL A 180 -0.14 -7.55 -19.49
N TRP A 181 -0.18 -7.13 -20.76
CA TRP A 181 -1.03 -6.03 -21.20
C TRP A 181 -2.41 -6.59 -21.59
N ALA A 182 -3.43 -6.28 -20.83
CA ALA A 182 -4.78 -6.77 -21.02
C ALA A 182 -5.73 -5.62 -21.36
N THR A 183 -6.74 -5.87 -22.18
CA THR A 183 -7.88 -4.94 -22.29
C THR A 183 -8.64 -4.90 -20.96
N PHE A 184 -9.41 -3.84 -20.68
CA PHE A 184 -10.18 -3.76 -19.44
C PHE A 184 -11.09 -4.98 -19.20
N PRO A 185 -11.84 -5.50 -20.21
CA PRO A 185 -12.63 -6.72 -20.03
C PRO A 185 -11.81 -7.99 -19.77
N GLN A 186 -10.58 -8.08 -20.29
CA GLN A 186 -9.67 -9.18 -19.97
C GLN A 186 -9.12 -9.06 -18.56
N ALA A 187 -8.69 -7.86 -18.16
CA ALA A 187 -8.20 -7.57 -16.80
C ALA A 187 -9.28 -7.85 -15.74
N GLU A 188 -10.54 -7.53 -16.01
CA GLU A 188 -11.69 -7.86 -15.14
C GLU A 188 -11.80 -9.37 -14.88
N LYS A 189 -11.55 -10.20 -15.90
CA LYS A 189 -11.56 -11.66 -15.74
C LYS A 189 -10.33 -12.23 -15.04
N MET A 190 -9.23 -11.51 -15.08
CA MET A 190 -7.94 -11.94 -14.49
C MET A 190 -7.79 -11.52 -13.03
N CYS A 191 -8.35 -10.37 -12.64
CA CYS A 191 -8.35 -9.91 -11.26
C CYS A 191 -9.29 -10.79 -10.42
N SER A 192 -8.73 -11.43 -9.39
CA SER A 192 -9.46 -12.36 -8.52
C SER A 192 -10.08 -11.69 -7.29
N TYR A 193 -9.59 -10.52 -6.91
CA TYR A 193 -10.02 -9.81 -5.70
C TYR A 193 -10.96 -8.66 -6.04
N GLU A 194 -12.07 -8.57 -5.30
CA GLU A 194 -13.05 -7.49 -5.45
C GLU A 194 -12.45 -6.09 -5.28
N ASN A 195 -11.45 -5.97 -4.40
CA ASN A 195 -10.73 -4.71 -4.20
C ASN A 195 -10.00 -4.25 -5.47
N ASP A 196 -9.33 -5.16 -6.17
CA ASP A 196 -8.62 -4.86 -7.41
C ASP A 196 -9.62 -4.55 -8.53
N LEU A 197 -10.74 -5.26 -8.60
CA LEU A 197 -11.82 -4.96 -9.54
C LEU A 197 -12.41 -3.56 -9.32
N ARG A 198 -12.64 -3.15 -8.07
CA ARG A 198 -13.12 -1.79 -7.77
C ARG A 198 -12.15 -0.71 -8.25
N VAL A 199 -10.85 -0.92 -8.02
CA VAL A 199 -9.80 -0.02 -8.49
C VAL A 199 -9.75 0.02 -10.01
N LEU A 200 -9.80 -1.13 -10.68
CA LEU A 200 -9.83 -1.24 -12.14
C LEU A 200 -11.03 -0.51 -12.76
N HIS A 201 -12.23 -0.74 -12.23
CA HIS A 201 -13.46 -0.08 -12.70
C HIS A 201 -13.41 1.45 -12.49
N ALA A 202 -12.83 1.90 -11.38
CA ALA A 202 -12.64 3.33 -11.13
C ALA A 202 -11.67 3.94 -12.15
N ALA A 203 -10.58 3.23 -12.48
CA ALA A 203 -9.60 3.67 -13.49
C ALA A 203 -10.26 3.79 -14.87
N ARG A 204 -11.00 2.77 -15.30
CA ARG A 204 -11.73 2.76 -16.57
C ARG A 204 -12.67 3.97 -16.67
N ARG A 205 -13.54 4.16 -15.67
CA ARG A 205 -14.47 5.30 -15.65
C ARG A 205 -13.77 6.66 -15.73
N TYR A 206 -12.60 6.79 -15.10
CA TYR A 206 -11.83 8.03 -15.15
C TYR A 206 -11.27 8.29 -16.55
N ILE A 207 -10.71 7.25 -17.20
CA ILE A 207 -10.17 7.34 -18.56
C ILE A 207 -11.31 7.68 -19.55
N ASP A 208 -12.43 6.96 -19.50
CA ASP A 208 -13.57 7.15 -20.39
C ASP A 208 -14.13 8.59 -20.29
N LYS A 209 -14.25 9.13 -19.06
CA LYS A 209 -14.66 10.52 -18.86
C LYS A 209 -13.68 11.51 -19.45
N LYS A 210 -12.39 11.28 -19.29
CA LYS A 210 -11.35 12.18 -19.79
C LYS A 210 -11.29 12.16 -21.31
N ASP A 211 -11.43 10.99 -21.91
CA ASP A 211 -11.43 10.83 -23.36
C ASP A 211 -12.67 11.49 -24.00
N ALA A 212 -13.83 11.38 -23.35
CA ALA A 212 -15.05 12.07 -23.78
C ALA A 212 -14.91 13.62 -23.74
N HIS A 213 -14.24 14.18 -22.74
CA HIS A 213 -14.00 15.62 -22.65
C HIS A 213 -12.99 16.13 -23.69
N ASN A 214 -11.96 15.32 -23.99
CA ASN A 214 -10.96 15.68 -24.99
C ASN A 214 -11.44 15.48 -26.44
N GLY A 215 -12.52 14.73 -26.65
CA GLY A 215 -13.15 14.47 -27.95
C GLY A 215 -14.32 15.41 -28.31
N SER A 216 -14.73 16.33 -27.43
CA SER A 216 -15.75 17.33 -27.75
C SER A 216 -15.12 18.48 -28.54
N PRO A 217 -15.66 18.83 -29.72
CA PRO A 217 -15.10 19.86 -30.61
C PRO A 217 -15.38 21.32 -30.16
N ASP A 218 -15.91 21.54 -28.96
CA ASP A 218 -16.25 22.88 -28.46
C ASP A 218 -15.15 23.43 -27.55
N SER A 219 -14.05 23.84 -28.16
CA SER A 219 -13.07 24.76 -27.57
C SER A 219 -12.34 25.51 -28.71
N ILE A 220 -13.09 26.33 -29.43
CA ILE A 220 -12.54 27.42 -30.26
C ILE A 220 -13.07 28.73 -29.71
#